data_c043ce5836177b0a031028583b3412bf
#
_entry.id   c043ce5836177b0a031028583b3412bf
#
_cell.length_a   1.000
_cell.length_b   1.000
_cell.length_c   1.000
_cell.angle_alpha   90.00
_cell.angle_beta   90.00
_cell.angle_gamma   90.00
#
_symmetry.space_group_name_H-M   'P 1'
#
loop_
_entity.id
_entity.type
_entity.pdbx_description
1 polymer ?
#
loop_
_entity_poly.entity_id
_entity_poly.type
_entity_poly.pdbx_seq_one_letter_code
_entity_poly.pdbx_strand_id
1 'polypeptide(L)'
;PTTCMPDLNGPSMICRQRSLCWREGTIEERMQHALIKGIDKYITEDTEEARQHYDRCLQIIEGPLMSGMQVVGDLFGEGKMFLPQVVKSARVMKKAVAYLEPFMEEEKREAGLEGASQRGTFLIATVKGDVHDIGKNIVGVVLQCNNYKVVDLGVMVDCDTILEEAVKHNADMIGLSGLITPSLDEMVYVAREMQRLDFKIPLLIGGATTSAKHTAVKIAPTYENTVVHVNDASRSVGVVESLISDDLRDNFVTENAKKHAQLVSSYRERTQKLVPYEEAFAKRFSTDWESVTIDEPDFLGSKVLDDFPLATLREFIDWSPYFMTWELKGKYPKIFDDAVVGEVAKEVYAKANEMLDRIIDEKLIQARAVYGFFPAASDGDDILVYSDDERSQVQTRFHCLRQQWERRGQKDFRSLADYVAPVDSGRKDYIGGFVVTAGIGADELANQFKRELDDESAIVVQAVADRCAEAFAECLHQRARREWQYGQSETFSNEDLISEKYRGIRPAAGYPACPDHTEKRTLFDLLKAEKTTGVELTSSFAMTPAASVSGLYFAHPEARYFAVDRVTRDQIESYAQRKGWSVAEVERWLSPNLAYEPDNSAPDNSAPDNSAAAPTGSCPKCNCGS
;
A
#
# COMPACT_ATOMS: atom_id res chain seq x y z
N PRO A 1 3.05 -58.65 -22.87
CA PRO A 1 3.52 -57.31 -22.56
C PRO A 1 3.16 -56.42 -23.74
N THR A 2 2.06 -55.70 -23.57
CA THR A 2 1.53 -54.77 -24.56
C THR A 2 1.67 -53.36 -23.99
N THR A 3 2.57 -52.62 -24.55
CA THR A 3 2.80 -51.21 -24.32
C THR A 3 1.58 -50.41 -24.79
N CYS A 4 0.86 -49.79 -23.88
CA CYS A 4 -0.12 -48.75 -24.21
C CYS A 4 0.61 -47.42 -24.41
N MET A 5 0.54 -46.86 -25.61
CA MET A 5 0.86 -45.46 -25.89
C MET A 5 -0.20 -44.55 -25.28
N PRO A 6 0.15 -43.34 -24.79
CA PRO A 6 -0.82 -42.38 -24.28
C PRO A 6 -1.58 -41.74 -25.45
N ASP A 7 -2.91 -41.80 -25.39
CA ASP A 7 -3.83 -41.11 -26.30
C ASP A 7 -3.73 -39.59 -26.15
N LEU A 8 -3.42 -38.90 -27.24
CA LEU A 8 -3.38 -37.45 -27.42
C LEU A 8 -4.79 -36.85 -27.69
N ASN A 9 -5.82 -37.32 -27.02
CA ASN A 9 -7.15 -36.71 -27.08
C ASN A 9 -7.51 -36.16 -25.71
N GLY A 10 -7.92 -34.87 -25.67
CA GLY A 10 -8.24 -34.11 -24.48
C GLY A 10 -9.16 -34.78 -23.45
N PRO A 11 -9.43 -34.14 -22.28
CA PRO A 11 -10.04 -34.82 -21.15
C PRO A 11 -11.28 -35.60 -21.55
N SER A 12 -11.26 -36.93 -21.29
CA SER A 12 -12.29 -37.86 -21.69
C SER A 12 -13.68 -37.40 -21.23
N MET A 13 -14.73 -37.69 -22.03
CA MET A 13 -16.14 -37.43 -21.68
C MET A 13 -16.52 -37.92 -20.26
N ILE A 14 -15.87 -38.97 -19.78
CA ILE A 14 -16.05 -39.52 -18.41
C ILE A 14 -15.52 -38.56 -17.32
N CYS A 15 -14.43 -37.82 -17.56
CA CYS A 15 -13.95 -36.79 -16.64
C CYS A 15 -14.88 -35.55 -16.60
N ARG A 16 -15.45 -35.16 -17.75
CA ARG A 16 -16.44 -34.07 -17.82
C ARG A 16 -17.76 -34.46 -17.13
N GLN A 17 -18.21 -35.69 -17.22
CA GLN A 17 -19.40 -36.18 -16.52
C GLN A 17 -19.19 -36.25 -15.01
N ARG A 18 -18.01 -36.66 -14.50
CA ARG A 18 -17.71 -36.63 -13.05
C ARG A 18 -17.61 -35.22 -12.48
N SER A 19 -17.21 -34.24 -13.26
CA SER A 19 -17.10 -32.84 -12.79
C SER A 19 -18.45 -32.14 -12.65
N LEU A 20 -19.55 -32.69 -13.17
CA LEU A 20 -20.88 -32.08 -13.12
C LEU A 20 -21.91 -32.86 -12.27
N CYS A 21 -21.52 -33.95 -11.58
CA CYS A 21 -22.43 -34.71 -10.71
C CYS A 21 -23.11 -33.85 -9.62
N TRP A 22 -22.45 -32.79 -9.18
CA TRP A 22 -23.04 -31.88 -8.20
C TRP A 22 -24.26 -31.10 -8.75
N ARG A 23 -24.41 -31.01 -10.08
CA ARG A 23 -25.60 -30.41 -10.72
C ARG A 23 -26.86 -31.26 -10.60
N GLU A 24 -26.75 -32.53 -10.20
CA GLU A 24 -27.86 -33.45 -9.98
C GLU A 24 -28.46 -33.34 -8.57
N GLY A 25 -27.80 -32.57 -7.66
CA GLY A 25 -28.27 -32.28 -6.29
C GLY A 25 -29.47 -31.34 -6.22
N THR A 26 -30.00 -31.15 -5.02
CA THR A 26 -31.05 -30.16 -4.76
C THR A 26 -30.56 -28.74 -5.06
N ILE A 27 -31.46 -27.77 -5.17
CA ILE A 27 -31.08 -26.39 -5.45
C ILE A 27 -30.18 -25.82 -4.34
N GLU A 28 -30.45 -26.16 -3.09
CA GLU A 28 -29.65 -25.75 -1.93
C GLU A 28 -28.24 -26.35 -2.00
N GLU A 29 -28.12 -27.65 -2.30
CA GLU A 29 -26.84 -28.33 -2.45
C GLU A 29 -26.01 -27.74 -3.60
N ARG A 30 -26.66 -27.39 -4.73
CA ARG A 30 -25.99 -26.76 -5.87
C ARG A 30 -25.47 -25.38 -5.53
N MET A 31 -26.28 -24.55 -4.87
CA MET A 31 -25.89 -23.19 -4.44
C MET A 31 -24.76 -23.23 -3.42
N GLN A 32 -24.85 -24.09 -2.41
CA GLN A 32 -23.77 -24.28 -1.41
C GLN A 32 -22.48 -24.77 -2.09
N HIS A 33 -22.57 -25.75 -3.00
CA HIS A 33 -21.40 -26.24 -3.73
C HIS A 33 -20.77 -25.14 -4.57
N ALA A 34 -21.56 -24.34 -5.27
CA ALA A 34 -21.10 -23.20 -6.07
C ALA A 34 -20.32 -22.19 -5.21
N LEU A 35 -20.82 -21.87 -4.01
CA LEU A 35 -20.16 -20.99 -3.04
C LEU A 35 -18.84 -21.61 -2.54
N ILE A 36 -18.86 -22.84 -2.03
CA ILE A 36 -17.68 -23.51 -1.47
C ILE A 36 -16.56 -23.68 -2.52
N LYS A 37 -16.93 -23.87 -3.79
CA LYS A 37 -15.97 -24.05 -4.89
C LYS A 37 -15.69 -22.78 -5.70
N GLY A 38 -16.35 -21.67 -5.42
CA GLY A 38 -16.19 -20.41 -6.15
C GLY A 38 -16.67 -20.50 -7.62
N ILE A 39 -17.70 -21.29 -7.89
CA ILE A 39 -18.24 -21.50 -9.25
C ILE A 39 -19.40 -20.55 -9.52
N ASP A 40 -19.15 -19.45 -10.21
CA ASP A 40 -20.15 -18.41 -10.48
C ASP A 40 -20.99 -18.65 -11.75
N LYS A 41 -20.60 -19.60 -12.59
CA LYS A 41 -21.17 -19.83 -13.92
C LYS A 41 -22.68 -20.13 -13.91
N TYR A 42 -23.17 -20.84 -12.89
CA TYR A 42 -24.56 -21.32 -12.83
C TYR A 42 -25.38 -20.62 -11.75
N ILE A 43 -24.76 -19.74 -10.97
CA ILE A 43 -25.40 -19.20 -9.75
C ILE A 43 -26.66 -18.38 -10.05
N THR A 44 -26.67 -17.63 -11.16
CA THR A 44 -27.84 -16.83 -11.54
C THR A 44 -29.05 -17.71 -11.88
N GLU A 45 -28.81 -18.80 -12.64
CA GLU A 45 -29.84 -19.78 -12.99
C GLU A 45 -30.37 -20.52 -11.75
N ASP A 46 -29.45 -20.95 -10.87
CA ASP A 46 -29.78 -21.63 -9.61
C ASP A 46 -30.52 -20.70 -8.65
N THR A 47 -30.16 -19.41 -8.61
CA THR A 47 -30.85 -18.41 -7.79
C THR A 47 -32.27 -18.14 -8.29
N GLU A 48 -32.48 -18.10 -9.61
CA GLU A 48 -33.83 -17.96 -10.18
C GLU A 48 -34.70 -19.21 -9.90
N GLU A 49 -34.14 -20.41 -10.03
CA GLU A 49 -34.84 -21.63 -9.65
C GLU A 49 -35.21 -21.63 -8.16
N ALA A 50 -34.30 -21.20 -7.28
CA ALA A 50 -34.58 -21.04 -5.86
C ALA A 50 -35.71 -20.01 -5.63
N ARG A 51 -35.69 -18.87 -6.32
CA ARG A 51 -36.73 -17.83 -6.19
C ARG A 51 -38.14 -18.35 -6.52
N GLN A 52 -38.25 -19.32 -7.40
CA GLN A 52 -39.52 -19.96 -7.72
C GLN A 52 -40.01 -20.97 -6.65
N HIS A 53 -39.13 -21.43 -5.77
CA HIS A 53 -39.40 -22.41 -4.73
C HIS A 53 -39.56 -21.81 -3.33
N TYR A 54 -38.98 -20.63 -3.08
CA TYR A 54 -39.05 -19.94 -1.79
C TYR A 54 -40.11 -18.84 -1.85
N ASP A 55 -40.81 -18.64 -0.75
CA ASP A 55 -41.86 -17.62 -0.63
C ASP A 55 -41.30 -16.19 -0.65
N ARG A 56 -40.05 -16.00 -0.24
CA ARG A 56 -39.38 -14.69 -0.16
C ARG A 56 -37.91 -14.79 -0.53
N CYS A 57 -37.42 -13.79 -1.28
CA CYS A 57 -36.01 -13.69 -1.68
C CYS A 57 -35.04 -13.73 -0.49
N LEU A 58 -35.40 -13.12 0.64
CA LEU A 58 -34.59 -13.11 1.85
C LEU A 58 -34.30 -14.52 2.37
N GLN A 59 -35.24 -15.47 2.26
CA GLN A 59 -35.04 -16.86 2.70
C GLN A 59 -33.96 -17.59 1.89
N ILE A 60 -33.74 -17.21 0.62
CA ILE A 60 -32.66 -17.76 -0.22
C ILE A 60 -31.31 -17.28 0.30
N ILE A 61 -31.24 -16.00 0.69
CA ILE A 61 -30.00 -15.41 1.24
C ILE A 61 -29.69 -16.03 2.61
N GLU A 62 -30.65 -16.02 3.55
CA GLU A 62 -30.47 -16.52 4.91
C GLU A 62 -30.35 -18.06 4.99
N GLY A 63 -30.90 -18.78 4.02
CA GLY A 63 -30.84 -20.23 3.90
C GLY A 63 -29.60 -20.71 3.13
N PRO A 64 -29.75 -21.15 1.87
CA PRO A 64 -28.69 -21.84 1.12
C PRO A 64 -27.44 -20.99 0.92
N LEU A 65 -27.58 -19.67 0.65
CA LEU A 65 -26.41 -18.82 0.43
C LEU A 65 -25.59 -18.63 1.72
N MET A 66 -26.23 -18.26 2.82
CA MET A 66 -25.54 -18.09 4.09
C MET A 66 -25.00 -19.41 4.65
N SER A 67 -25.70 -20.53 4.46
CA SER A 67 -25.19 -21.85 4.86
C SER A 67 -23.92 -22.21 4.10
N GLY A 68 -23.86 -21.91 2.81
CA GLY A 68 -22.65 -22.09 2.00
C GLY A 68 -21.50 -21.19 2.48
N MET A 69 -21.78 -19.91 2.76
CA MET A 69 -20.77 -18.97 3.27
C MET A 69 -20.29 -19.32 4.68
N GLN A 70 -21.16 -19.87 5.54
CA GLN A 70 -20.74 -20.37 6.86
C GLN A 70 -19.68 -21.46 6.72
N VAL A 71 -19.89 -22.44 5.80
CA VAL A 71 -18.88 -23.48 5.52
C VAL A 71 -17.57 -22.87 5.00
N VAL A 72 -17.64 -21.85 4.12
CA VAL A 72 -16.46 -21.13 3.63
C VAL A 72 -15.72 -20.45 4.79
N GLY A 73 -16.46 -19.78 5.69
CA GLY A 73 -15.90 -19.13 6.88
C GLY A 73 -15.22 -20.12 7.82
N ASP A 74 -15.86 -21.26 8.10
CA ASP A 74 -15.31 -22.32 8.96
C ASP A 74 -14.01 -22.89 8.35
N LEU A 75 -14.01 -23.21 7.05
CA LEU A 75 -12.83 -23.72 6.36
C LEU A 75 -11.69 -22.69 6.32
N PHE A 76 -12.00 -21.42 6.18
CA PHE A 76 -11.03 -20.34 6.23
C PHE A 76 -10.46 -20.18 7.65
N GLY A 77 -11.31 -20.16 8.68
CA GLY A 77 -10.89 -20.09 10.08
C GLY A 77 -10.02 -21.28 10.52
N GLU A 78 -10.28 -22.48 9.96
CA GLU A 78 -9.48 -23.70 10.18
C GLU A 78 -8.17 -23.73 9.35
N GLY A 79 -7.93 -22.77 8.46
CA GLY A 79 -6.77 -22.74 7.56
C GLY A 79 -6.82 -23.80 6.44
N LYS A 80 -8.00 -24.33 6.14
CA LYS A 80 -8.25 -25.30 5.05
C LYS A 80 -8.67 -24.61 3.74
N MET A 81 -9.03 -23.36 3.79
CA MET A 81 -9.34 -22.49 2.67
C MET A 81 -8.49 -21.23 2.78
N PHE A 82 -8.08 -20.65 1.66
CA PHE A 82 -7.22 -19.48 1.60
C PHE A 82 -7.96 -18.27 1.01
N LEU A 83 -7.43 -17.07 1.25
CA LEU A 83 -8.04 -15.81 0.85
C LEU A 83 -8.49 -15.77 -0.63
N PRO A 84 -7.71 -16.24 -1.64
CA PRO A 84 -8.16 -16.26 -3.03
C PRO A 84 -9.45 -17.06 -3.24
N GLN A 85 -9.60 -18.17 -2.52
CA GLN A 85 -10.79 -19.01 -2.61
C GLN A 85 -12.01 -18.35 -1.96
N VAL A 86 -11.80 -17.64 -0.83
CA VAL A 86 -12.85 -16.85 -0.18
C VAL A 86 -13.35 -15.73 -1.09
N VAL A 87 -12.44 -15.02 -1.78
CA VAL A 87 -12.80 -13.96 -2.74
C VAL A 87 -13.62 -14.52 -3.92
N LYS A 88 -13.29 -15.74 -4.41
CA LYS A 88 -14.12 -16.43 -5.42
C LYS A 88 -15.52 -16.75 -4.89
N SER A 89 -15.62 -17.25 -3.66
CA SER A 89 -16.91 -17.52 -3.01
C SER A 89 -17.72 -16.23 -2.85
N ALA A 90 -17.06 -15.13 -2.50
CA ALA A 90 -17.65 -13.81 -2.42
C ALA A 90 -18.29 -13.36 -3.75
N ARG A 91 -17.59 -13.59 -4.86
CA ARG A 91 -18.12 -13.28 -6.19
C ARG A 91 -19.41 -14.07 -6.49
N VAL A 92 -19.45 -15.34 -6.13
CA VAL A 92 -20.65 -16.18 -6.28
C VAL A 92 -21.81 -15.58 -5.46
N MET A 93 -21.56 -15.24 -4.18
CA MET A 93 -22.55 -14.61 -3.30
C MET A 93 -23.07 -13.30 -3.85
N LYS A 94 -22.16 -12.38 -4.26
CA LYS A 94 -22.50 -11.08 -4.84
C LYS A 94 -23.40 -11.20 -6.08
N LYS A 95 -23.09 -12.13 -6.98
CA LYS A 95 -23.90 -12.38 -8.18
C LYS A 95 -25.30 -12.89 -7.84
N ALA A 96 -25.43 -13.78 -6.87
CA ALA A 96 -26.72 -14.25 -6.41
C ALA A 96 -27.57 -13.13 -5.79
N VAL A 97 -26.95 -12.35 -4.89
CA VAL A 97 -27.64 -11.22 -4.22
C VAL A 97 -28.03 -10.13 -5.22
N ALA A 98 -27.12 -9.73 -6.12
CA ALA A 98 -27.41 -8.74 -7.16
C ALA A 98 -28.58 -9.18 -8.09
N TYR A 99 -28.70 -10.49 -8.34
CA TYR A 99 -29.85 -11.04 -9.07
C TYR A 99 -31.16 -10.91 -8.28
N LEU A 100 -31.11 -11.13 -6.95
CA LEU A 100 -32.30 -11.05 -6.08
C LEU A 100 -32.73 -9.62 -5.74
N GLU A 101 -31.81 -8.66 -5.79
CA GLU A 101 -32.02 -7.28 -5.31
C GLU A 101 -33.27 -6.61 -5.91
N PRO A 102 -33.53 -6.64 -7.24
CA PRO A 102 -34.73 -6.04 -7.82
C PRO A 102 -36.05 -6.66 -7.30
N PHE A 103 -36.05 -7.98 -7.08
CA PHE A 103 -37.20 -8.70 -6.54
C PHE A 103 -37.44 -8.40 -5.07
N MET A 104 -36.36 -8.27 -4.30
CA MET A 104 -36.42 -7.87 -2.88
C MET A 104 -36.98 -6.44 -2.72
N GLU A 105 -36.60 -5.53 -3.60
CA GLU A 105 -37.16 -4.17 -3.60
C GLU A 105 -38.67 -4.17 -3.90
N GLU A 106 -39.11 -5.04 -4.79
CA GLU A 106 -40.52 -5.22 -5.10
C GLU A 106 -41.28 -5.83 -3.93
N GLU A 107 -40.75 -6.91 -3.31
CA GLU A 107 -41.29 -7.52 -2.09
C GLU A 107 -41.40 -6.52 -0.92
N LYS A 108 -40.41 -5.66 -0.72
CA LYS A 108 -40.43 -4.59 0.30
C LYS A 108 -41.52 -3.57 0.04
N ARG A 109 -41.69 -3.17 -1.21
CA ARG A 109 -42.72 -2.20 -1.64
C ARG A 109 -44.12 -2.75 -1.41
N GLU A 110 -44.35 -4.04 -1.71
CA GLU A 110 -45.61 -4.70 -1.50
C GLU A 110 -45.95 -4.94 -0.02
N ALA A 111 -44.95 -5.27 0.77
CA ALA A 111 -45.12 -5.62 2.19
C ALA A 111 -45.10 -4.43 3.16
N GLY A 112 -44.69 -3.23 2.72
CA GLY A 112 -44.56 -2.05 3.57
C GLY A 112 -43.49 -2.21 4.68
N LEU A 113 -42.51 -3.12 4.50
CA LEU A 113 -41.50 -3.47 5.48
C LEU A 113 -40.13 -2.87 5.11
N GLU A 114 -39.59 -2.03 5.96
CA GLU A 114 -38.18 -1.60 5.89
C GLU A 114 -37.29 -2.60 6.65
N GLY A 115 -36.26 -3.09 6.00
CA GLY A 115 -35.09 -3.71 6.65
C GLY A 115 -34.96 -5.24 6.52
N ALA A 116 -34.03 -5.69 5.65
CA ALA A 116 -33.43 -7.02 5.76
C ALA A 116 -32.44 -7.01 6.95
N SER A 117 -32.45 -8.06 7.77
CA SER A 117 -31.54 -8.23 8.91
C SER A 117 -30.09 -8.42 8.42
N GLN A 118 -29.33 -7.34 8.28
CA GLN A 118 -27.87 -7.37 8.17
C GLN A 118 -27.27 -7.51 9.58
N ARG A 119 -26.14 -8.20 9.72
CA ARG A 119 -25.47 -8.39 11.01
C ARG A 119 -24.92 -7.10 11.61
N GLY A 120 -24.68 -6.08 10.78
CA GLY A 120 -24.19 -4.76 11.19
C GLY A 120 -23.61 -3.98 10.01
N THR A 121 -23.39 -2.70 10.21
CA THR A 121 -22.80 -1.77 9.22
C THR A 121 -21.35 -1.44 9.57
N PHE A 122 -20.45 -1.78 8.68
CA PHE A 122 -19.02 -1.49 8.77
C PHE A 122 -18.66 -0.40 7.77
N LEU A 123 -18.24 0.77 8.25
CA LEU A 123 -17.73 1.83 7.38
C LEU A 123 -16.21 1.72 7.28
N ILE A 124 -15.67 1.77 6.07
CA ILE A 124 -14.22 1.66 5.85
C ILE A 124 -13.71 2.74 4.91
N ALA A 125 -12.53 3.29 5.22
CA ALA A 125 -11.87 4.30 4.42
C ALA A 125 -10.35 4.17 4.47
N THR A 126 -9.67 4.54 3.38
CA THR A 126 -8.25 4.91 3.43
C THR A 126 -8.17 6.39 3.77
N VAL A 127 -7.42 6.72 4.83
CA VAL A 127 -7.38 8.07 5.40
C VAL A 127 -6.81 9.11 4.45
N LYS A 128 -7.05 10.38 4.74
CA LYS A 128 -6.60 11.54 3.96
C LYS A 128 -5.14 11.44 3.54
N GLY A 129 -4.89 11.75 2.28
CA GLY A 129 -3.56 11.79 1.69
C GLY A 129 -2.96 10.43 1.33
N ASP A 130 -3.64 9.33 1.62
CA ASP A 130 -3.21 7.97 1.28
C ASP A 130 -4.08 7.37 0.17
N VAL A 131 -3.46 6.68 -0.78
CA VAL A 131 -4.10 6.14 -2.01
C VAL A 131 -4.13 4.61 -2.04
N HIS A 132 -3.53 3.95 -1.05
CA HIS A 132 -3.37 2.50 -1.05
C HIS A 132 -4.62 1.80 -0.53
N ASP A 133 -5.30 1.03 -1.37
CA ASP A 133 -6.61 0.46 -1.07
C ASP A 133 -6.72 -1.07 -1.19
N ILE A 134 -5.71 -1.77 -1.69
CA ILE A 134 -5.79 -3.24 -1.90
C ILE A 134 -6.19 -3.96 -0.61
N GLY A 135 -5.51 -3.71 0.51
CA GLY A 135 -5.82 -4.33 1.79
C GLY A 135 -7.22 -3.97 2.29
N LYS A 136 -7.63 -2.71 2.13
CA LYS A 136 -8.97 -2.22 2.48
C LYS A 136 -10.05 -2.93 1.66
N ASN A 137 -9.85 -3.05 0.34
CA ASN A 137 -10.78 -3.72 -0.56
C ASN A 137 -10.96 -5.18 -0.18
N ILE A 138 -9.87 -5.88 0.15
CA ILE A 138 -9.91 -7.28 0.61
C ILE A 138 -10.74 -7.40 1.89
N VAL A 139 -10.51 -6.55 2.90
CA VAL A 139 -11.30 -6.53 4.15
C VAL A 139 -12.78 -6.30 3.84
N GLY A 140 -13.10 -5.33 2.98
CA GLY A 140 -14.46 -5.05 2.55
C GLY A 140 -15.15 -6.27 1.94
N VAL A 141 -14.48 -6.96 1.02
CA VAL A 141 -15.00 -8.19 0.38
C VAL A 141 -15.24 -9.28 1.42
N VAL A 142 -14.27 -9.54 2.29
CA VAL A 142 -14.37 -10.59 3.31
C VAL A 142 -15.53 -10.31 4.29
N LEU A 143 -15.72 -9.07 4.72
CA LEU A 143 -16.83 -8.69 5.60
C LEU A 143 -18.20 -8.78 4.90
N GLN A 144 -18.30 -8.34 3.63
CA GLN A 144 -19.53 -8.50 2.84
C GLN A 144 -19.94 -9.96 2.71
N CYS A 145 -18.97 -10.87 2.54
CA CYS A 145 -19.22 -12.31 2.50
C CYS A 145 -19.79 -12.87 3.80
N ASN A 146 -19.53 -12.22 4.91
CA ASN A 146 -20.02 -12.60 6.24
C ASN A 146 -21.29 -11.83 6.65
N ASN A 147 -22.03 -11.31 5.66
CA ASN A 147 -23.31 -10.62 5.82
C ASN A 147 -23.24 -9.29 6.61
N TYR A 148 -22.08 -8.61 6.56
CA TYR A 148 -21.98 -7.23 7.03
C TYR A 148 -22.26 -6.26 5.89
N LYS A 149 -22.98 -5.18 6.18
CA LYS A 149 -23.06 -4.05 5.25
C LYS A 149 -21.74 -3.29 5.30
N VAL A 150 -21.01 -3.27 4.20
CA VAL A 150 -19.78 -2.49 4.08
C VAL A 150 -20.05 -1.21 3.31
N VAL A 151 -19.77 -0.07 3.94
CA VAL A 151 -19.77 1.26 3.32
C VAL A 151 -18.32 1.62 3.07
N ASP A 152 -17.86 1.46 1.83
CA ASP A 152 -16.51 1.79 1.42
C ASP A 152 -16.47 3.22 0.86
N LEU A 153 -15.77 4.11 1.55
CA LEU A 153 -15.63 5.52 1.16
C LEU A 153 -14.48 5.76 0.18
N GLY A 154 -13.68 4.73 -0.15
CA GLY A 154 -12.55 4.84 -1.06
C GLY A 154 -11.26 5.28 -0.37
N VAL A 155 -10.48 6.11 -1.09
CA VAL A 155 -9.15 6.58 -0.67
C VAL A 155 -9.13 8.09 -0.46
N MET A 156 -8.11 8.60 0.22
CA MET A 156 -7.91 10.03 0.49
C MET A 156 -9.09 10.69 1.22
N VAL A 157 -9.79 9.93 2.07
CA VAL A 157 -11.01 10.41 2.72
C VAL A 157 -10.64 11.23 3.97
N ASP A 158 -11.12 12.46 4.02
CA ASP A 158 -10.90 13.32 5.19
C ASP A 158 -11.77 12.91 6.39
N CYS A 159 -11.36 13.35 7.58
CA CYS A 159 -12.00 13.00 8.84
C CYS A 159 -13.48 13.37 8.88
N ASP A 160 -13.83 14.58 8.42
CA ASP A 160 -15.20 15.08 8.48
C ASP A 160 -16.13 14.19 7.64
N THR A 161 -15.72 13.84 6.42
CA THR A 161 -16.45 12.91 5.54
C THR A 161 -16.60 11.53 6.19
N ILE A 162 -15.55 10.98 6.82
CA ILE A 162 -15.63 9.68 7.51
C ILE A 162 -16.69 9.72 8.61
N LEU A 163 -16.70 10.76 9.43
CA LEU A 163 -17.60 10.85 10.58
C LEU A 163 -19.05 11.18 10.16
N GLU A 164 -19.24 12.04 9.16
CA GLU A 164 -20.56 12.35 8.59
C GLU A 164 -21.22 11.12 7.96
N GLU A 165 -20.47 10.37 7.13
CA GLU A 165 -20.98 9.15 6.51
C GLU A 165 -21.21 8.04 7.54
N ALA A 166 -20.41 7.97 8.62
CA ALA A 166 -20.66 7.03 9.72
C ALA A 166 -22.00 7.30 10.41
N VAL A 167 -22.35 8.56 10.66
CA VAL A 167 -23.64 8.94 11.22
C VAL A 167 -24.77 8.67 10.22
N LYS A 168 -24.61 9.08 8.97
CA LYS A 168 -25.61 8.92 7.90
C LYS A 168 -26.00 7.46 7.66
N HIS A 169 -25.01 6.55 7.72
CA HIS A 169 -25.22 5.13 7.50
C HIS A 169 -25.52 4.34 8.78
N ASN A 170 -25.58 5.00 9.95
CA ASN A 170 -25.70 4.36 11.26
C ASN A 170 -24.66 3.25 11.41
N ALA A 171 -23.38 3.59 11.18
CA ALA A 171 -22.30 2.62 11.24
C ALA A 171 -22.15 2.07 12.66
N ASP A 172 -22.01 0.74 12.79
CA ASP A 172 -21.74 0.08 14.07
C ASP A 172 -20.26 0.12 14.43
N MET A 173 -19.39 0.35 13.43
CA MET A 173 -17.95 0.54 13.62
C MET A 173 -17.30 1.20 12.41
N ILE A 174 -16.12 1.80 12.64
CA ILE A 174 -15.30 2.44 11.61
C ILE A 174 -13.99 1.68 11.47
N GLY A 175 -13.58 1.39 10.22
CA GLY A 175 -12.28 0.85 9.86
C GLY A 175 -11.45 1.88 9.10
N LEU A 176 -10.22 2.13 9.56
CA LEU A 176 -9.26 3.01 8.90
C LEU A 176 -8.10 2.20 8.31
N SER A 177 -7.74 2.51 7.07
CA SER A 177 -6.60 1.93 6.37
C SER A 177 -5.58 3.00 6.01
N GLY A 178 -4.29 2.62 6.00
CA GLY A 178 -3.20 3.47 5.55
C GLY A 178 -1.91 2.70 5.36
N LEU A 179 -1.09 3.13 4.40
CA LEU A 179 0.19 2.50 4.06
C LEU A 179 1.38 3.42 4.33
N ILE A 180 1.23 4.71 4.22
CA ILE A 180 2.32 5.66 4.41
C ILE A 180 2.38 6.18 5.86
N THR A 181 3.55 6.63 6.28
CA THR A 181 3.77 7.10 7.66
C THR A 181 2.83 8.24 8.07
N PRO A 182 2.53 9.26 7.23
CA PRO A 182 1.60 10.32 7.58
C PRO A 182 0.16 9.84 7.88
N SER A 183 -0.24 8.70 7.35
CA SER A 183 -1.56 8.12 7.62
C SER A 183 -1.75 7.76 9.10
N LEU A 184 -0.66 7.50 9.82
CA LEU A 184 -0.71 7.20 11.25
C LEU A 184 -1.21 8.39 12.08
N ASP A 185 -0.80 9.61 11.73
CA ASP A 185 -1.22 10.83 12.42
C ASP A 185 -2.67 11.19 12.06
N GLU A 186 -3.10 10.94 10.81
CA GLU A 186 -4.50 11.08 10.41
C GLU A 186 -5.42 10.12 11.20
N MET A 187 -4.99 8.89 11.46
CA MET A 187 -5.73 7.93 12.29
C MET A 187 -5.86 8.40 13.74
N VAL A 188 -4.81 9.02 14.31
CA VAL A 188 -4.85 9.65 15.63
C VAL A 188 -5.82 10.82 15.63
N TYR A 189 -5.81 11.64 14.57
CA TYR A 189 -6.72 12.77 14.42
C TYR A 189 -8.18 12.32 14.35
N VAL A 190 -8.50 11.33 13.54
CA VAL A 190 -9.87 10.75 13.46
C VAL A 190 -10.32 10.22 14.81
N ALA A 191 -9.47 9.49 15.53
CA ALA A 191 -9.80 8.97 16.87
C ALA A 191 -10.10 10.09 17.88
N ARG A 192 -9.33 11.20 17.83
CA ARG A 192 -9.55 12.38 18.65
C ARG A 192 -10.87 13.08 18.32
N GLU A 193 -11.20 13.22 17.04
CA GLU A 193 -12.46 13.81 16.60
C GLU A 193 -13.67 12.93 16.96
N MET A 194 -13.54 11.60 16.86
CA MET A 194 -14.54 10.67 17.37
C MET A 194 -14.80 10.87 18.87
N GLN A 195 -13.75 11.08 19.67
CA GLN A 195 -13.87 11.41 21.10
C GLN A 195 -14.56 12.75 21.31
N ARG A 196 -14.14 13.79 20.57
CA ARG A 196 -14.70 15.13 20.68
C ARG A 196 -16.20 15.17 20.34
N LEU A 197 -16.62 14.37 19.36
CA LEU A 197 -18.01 14.28 18.90
C LEU A 197 -18.84 13.21 19.64
N ASP A 198 -18.28 12.63 20.70
CA ASP A 198 -18.94 11.64 21.58
C ASP A 198 -19.39 10.35 20.86
N PHE A 199 -18.67 9.92 19.84
CA PHE A 199 -18.90 8.62 19.21
C PHE A 199 -18.74 7.49 20.25
N LYS A 200 -19.54 6.41 20.08
CA LYS A 200 -19.52 5.24 20.98
C LYS A 200 -19.19 3.93 20.28
N ILE A 201 -18.93 3.99 18.98
CA ILE A 201 -18.67 2.82 18.16
C ILE A 201 -17.18 2.44 18.15
N PRO A 202 -16.82 1.17 17.98
CA PRO A 202 -15.43 0.74 17.88
C PRO A 202 -14.70 1.32 16.67
N LEU A 203 -13.39 1.55 16.83
CA LEU A 203 -12.47 1.98 15.78
C LEU A 203 -11.46 0.87 15.47
N LEU A 204 -11.43 0.40 14.23
CA LEU A 204 -10.51 -0.62 13.74
C LEU A 204 -9.39 0.03 12.91
N ILE A 205 -8.16 -0.37 13.19
CA ILE A 205 -6.96 0.19 12.55
C ILE A 205 -6.27 -0.92 11.74
N GLY A 206 -6.08 -0.69 10.45
CA GLY A 206 -5.41 -1.60 9.52
C GLY A 206 -4.46 -0.88 8.56
N GLY A 207 -3.72 -1.68 7.79
CA GLY A 207 -2.75 -1.18 6.81
C GLY A 207 -1.30 -1.53 7.18
N ALA A 208 -0.43 -1.63 6.17
CA ALA A 208 0.90 -2.22 6.32
C ALA A 208 1.87 -1.46 7.23
N THR A 209 1.72 -0.13 7.37
CA THR A 209 2.54 0.68 8.29
C THR A 209 1.99 0.71 9.71
N THR A 210 0.75 0.28 9.91
CA THR A 210 0.13 0.23 11.23
C THR A 210 0.71 -0.90 12.06
N SER A 211 0.63 -0.78 13.36
CA SER A 211 1.03 -1.86 14.28
C SER A 211 0.21 -1.81 15.55
N ALA A 212 0.00 -2.98 16.16
CA ALA A 212 -0.67 -3.08 17.45
C ALA A 212 -0.01 -2.17 18.51
N LYS A 213 1.31 -1.97 18.42
CA LYS A 213 2.07 -1.10 19.32
C LYS A 213 1.74 0.37 19.11
N HIS A 214 1.73 0.85 17.86
CA HIS A 214 1.36 2.23 17.54
C HIS A 214 -0.10 2.49 17.94
N THR A 215 -1.00 1.57 17.59
CA THR A 215 -2.41 1.64 17.98
C THR A 215 -2.58 1.78 19.49
N ALA A 216 -1.88 0.95 20.28
CA ALA A 216 -1.99 0.97 21.75
C ALA A 216 -1.37 2.24 22.40
N VAL A 217 -0.29 2.79 21.79
CA VAL A 217 0.48 3.89 22.41
C VAL A 217 -0.01 5.27 21.95
N LYS A 218 -0.44 5.40 20.69
CA LYS A 218 -0.76 6.72 20.10
C LYS A 218 -2.24 6.91 19.78
N ILE A 219 -2.94 5.88 19.28
CA ILE A 219 -4.35 6.01 18.85
C ILE A 219 -5.31 5.75 20.02
N ALA A 220 -5.20 4.58 20.66
CA ALA A 220 -6.13 4.19 21.72
C ALA A 220 -6.22 5.19 22.91
N PRO A 221 -5.15 5.88 23.34
CA PRO A 221 -5.26 6.88 24.38
C PRO A 221 -6.09 8.12 24.02
N THR A 222 -6.37 8.37 22.74
CA THR A 222 -7.13 9.53 22.28
C THR A 222 -8.62 9.27 22.11
N TYR A 223 -9.07 8.02 22.33
CA TYR A 223 -10.46 7.61 22.21
C TYR A 223 -10.84 6.64 23.32
N GLU A 224 -11.83 6.99 24.15
CA GLU A 224 -12.24 6.19 25.32
C GLU A 224 -12.90 4.86 24.98
N ASN A 225 -13.48 4.75 23.78
CA ASN A 225 -14.09 3.51 23.33
C ASN A 225 -13.05 2.55 22.73
N THR A 226 -13.50 1.39 22.27
CA THR A 226 -12.60 0.32 21.83
C THR A 226 -11.89 0.67 20.54
N VAL A 227 -10.55 0.68 20.58
CA VAL A 227 -9.69 0.74 19.41
C VAL A 227 -8.99 -0.60 19.23
N VAL A 228 -9.03 -1.18 18.03
CA VAL A 228 -8.46 -2.51 17.75
C VAL A 228 -7.54 -2.46 16.55
N HIS A 229 -6.34 -3.01 16.68
CA HIS A 229 -5.48 -3.24 15.52
C HIS A 229 -5.80 -4.58 14.85
N VAL A 230 -6.08 -4.54 13.55
CA VAL A 230 -6.37 -5.73 12.73
C VAL A 230 -5.15 -6.01 11.84
N ASN A 231 -4.45 -7.11 12.11
CA ASN A 231 -3.18 -7.43 11.45
C ASN A 231 -3.32 -7.78 9.96
N ASP A 232 -4.41 -8.47 9.63
CA ASP A 232 -4.67 -9.01 8.30
C ASP A 232 -6.17 -9.13 8.05
N ALA A 233 -6.56 -9.28 6.79
CA ALA A 233 -7.95 -9.35 6.40
C ALA A 233 -8.64 -10.60 6.93
N SER A 234 -7.92 -11.70 7.10
CA SER A 234 -8.47 -12.97 7.59
C SER A 234 -8.98 -12.86 9.03
N ARG A 235 -8.40 -11.98 9.84
CA ARG A 235 -8.80 -11.73 11.23
C ARG A 235 -9.93 -10.73 11.38
N SER A 236 -10.25 -9.96 10.33
CA SER A 236 -11.25 -8.90 10.40
C SER A 236 -12.63 -9.42 10.81
N VAL A 237 -13.05 -10.57 10.27
CA VAL A 237 -14.37 -11.17 10.59
C VAL A 237 -14.50 -11.50 12.06
N GLY A 238 -13.54 -12.23 12.63
CA GLY A 238 -13.58 -12.60 14.05
C GLY A 238 -13.53 -11.41 15.00
N VAL A 239 -12.81 -10.33 14.63
CA VAL A 239 -12.79 -9.08 15.39
C VAL A 239 -14.15 -8.39 15.33
N VAL A 240 -14.72 -8.23 14.13
CA VAL A 240 -16.01 -7.58 13.92
C VAL A 240 -17.13 -8.37 14.60
N GLU A 241 -17.15 -9.68 14.46
CA GLU A 241 -18.11 -10.56 15.13
C GLU A 241 -18.04 -10.43 16.67
N SER A 242 -16.81 -10.43 17.23
CA SER A 242 -16.62 -10.26 18.68
C SER A 242 -17.08 -8.90 19.20
N LEU A 243 -17.00 -7.84 18.36
CA LEU A 243 -17.42 -6.48 18.74
C LEU A 243 -18.95 -6.27 18.62
N ILE A 244 -19.60 -6.98 17.71
CA ILE A 244 -21.06 -6.88 17.52
C ILE A 244 -21.82 -7.79 18.46
N SER A 245 -21.29 -8.98 18.78
CA SER A 245 -21.94 -9.95 19.65
C SER A 245 -22.02 -9.46 21.09
N ASP A 246 -23.22 -9.40 21.65
CA ASP A 246 -23.42 -9.03 23.06
C ASP A 246 -22.71 -10.01 24.02
N ASP A 247 -22.64 -11.29 23.66
CA ASP A 247 -22.01 -12.33 24.49
C ASP A 247 -20.47 -12.27 24.47
N LEU A 248 -19.86 -11.82 23.36
CA LEU A 248 -18.40 -11.86 23.18
C LEU A 248 -17.74 -10.50 23.45
N ARG A 249 -18.48 -9.40 23.32
CA ARG A 249 -17.95 -8.02 23.35
C ARG A 249 -17.15 -7.72 24.60
N ASP A 250 -17.74 -7.92 25.78
CA ASP A 250 -17.12 -7.53 27.06
C ASP A 250 -15.80 -8.26 27.32
N ASN A 251 -15.77 -9.55 27.00
CA ASN A 251 -14.55 -10.34 27.12
C ASN A 251 -13.48 -9.88 26.14
N PHE A 252 -13.87 -9.66 24.87
CA PHE A 252 -12.96 -9.19 23.83
C PHE A 252 -12.36 -7.82 24.16
N VAL A 253 -13.19 -6.85 24.57
CA VAL A 253 -12.76 -5.50 24.98
C VAL A 253 -11.78 -5.56 26.14
N THR A 254 -12.07 -6.39 27.15
CA THR A 254 -11.20 -6.58 28.32
C THR A 254 -9.84 -7.15 27.91
N GLU A 255 -9.80 -8.18 27.06
CA GLU A 255 -8.56 -8.79 26.60
C GLU A 255 -7.76 -7.84 25.69
N ASN A 256 -8.43 -7.06 24.85
CA ASN A 256 -7.79 -6.05 24.02
C ASN A 256 -7.13 -4.95 24.88
N ALA A 257 -7.84 -4.47 25.92
CA ALA A 257 -7.29 -3.48 26.85
C ALA A 257 -6.06 -4.02 27.62
N LYS A 258 -6.06 -5.29 28.04
CA LYS A 258 -4.89 -5.93 28.65
C LYS A 258 -3.70 -6.00 27.70
N LYS A 259 -3.94 -6.37 26.42
CA LYS A 259 -2.89 -6.37 25.38
C LYS A 259 -2.31 -4.98 25.16
N HIS A 260 -3.16 -3.96 25.10
CA HIS A 260 -2.70 -2.56 24.97
C HIS A 260 -1.83 -2.16 26.17
N ALA A 261 -2.24 -2.44 27.40
CA ALA A 261 -1.44 -2.13 28.59
C ALA A 261 -0.06 -2.80 28.57
N GLN A 262 0.02 -4.07 28.14
CA GLN A 262 1.31 -4.77 27.97
C GLN A 262 2.19 -4.13 26.91
N LEU A 263 1.60 -3.72 25.76
CA LEU A 263 2.33 -3.05 24.69
C LEU A 263 2.86 -1.69 25.12
N VAL A 264 2.07 -0.91 25.84
CA VAL A 264 2.48 0.39 26.42
C VAL A 264 3.62 0.22 27.42
N SER A 265 3.54 -0.77 28.35
CA SER A 265 4.62 -1.08 29.28
C SER A 265 5.91 -1.43 28.54
N SER A 266 5.85 -2.36 27.59
CA SER A 266 7.02 -2.78 26.82
C SER A 266 7.61 -1.65 25.94
N TYR A 267 6.81 -0.65 25.58
CA TYR A 267 7.29 0.53 24.86
C TYR A 267 8.13 1.44 25.75
N ARG A 268 7.68 1.67 27.00
CA ARG A 268 8.40 2.52 27.97
C ARG A 268 9.73 1.91 28.42
N GLU A 269 9.85 0.59 28.43
CA GLU A 269 11.06 -0.12 28.85
C GLU A 269 12.19 -0.16 27.79
N ARG A 270 11.87 0.09 26.52
CA ARG A 270 12.88 0.14 25.44
C ARG A 270 13.55 1.50 25.36
N THR A 271 14.49 1.78 26.26
CA THR A 271 15.40 2.91 26.14
C THR A 271 16.47 2.60 25.09
N GLN A 272 16.32 3.12 23.89
CA GLN A 272 17.40 3.15 22.90
C GLN A 272 18.45 4.16 23.38
N LYS A 273 19.71 3.78 23.42
CA LYS A 273 20.79 4.71 23.72
C LYS A 273 21.08 5.54 22.47
N LEU A 274 20.61 6.78 22.48
CA LEU A 274 20.90 7.75 21.43
C LEU A 274 22.09 8.63 21.85
N VAL A 275 22.90 9.00 20.88
CA VAL A 275 23.97 10.00 21.07
C VAL A 275 23.47 11.37 20.58
N PRO A 276 24.00 12.49 21.13
CA PRO A 276 23.73 13.82 20.60
C PRO A 276 24.10 13.92 19.12
N TYR A 277 23.41 14.79 18.37
CA TYR A 277 23.62 14.95 16.94
C TYR A 277 25.08 15.32 16.60
N GLU A 278 25.68 16.24 17.36
CA GLU A 278 27.07 16.65 17.18
C GLU A 278 28.06 15.45 17.32
N GLU A 279 27.81 14.57 18.30
CA GLU A 279 28.61 13.35 18.49
C GLU A 279 28.42 12.36 17.33
N ALA A 280 27.16 12.18 16.87
CA ALA A 280 26.85 11.33 15.72
C ALA A 280 27.52 11.86 14.44
N PHE A 281 27.51 13.18 14.24
CA PHE A 281 28.15 13.83 13.12
C PHE A 281 29.69 13.72 13.18
N ALA A 282 30.29 13.87 14.36
CA ALA A 282 31.72 13.69 14.55
C ALA A 282 32.19 12.26 14.27
N LYS A 283 31.30 11.26 14.49
CA LYS A 283 31.54 9.83 14.21
C LYS A 283 30.85 9.35 12.93
N ARG A 284 30.63 10.26 11.97
CA ARG A 284 30.00 9.90 10.69
C ARG A 284 30.82 8.89 9.90
N PHE A 285 30.17 8.21 8.98
CA PHE A 285 30.88 7.43 7.98
C PHE A 285 31.76 8.36 7.16
N SER A 286 33.02 8.00 7.00
CA SER A 286 34.04 8.80 6.32
C SER A 286 34.68 8.00 5.20
N THR A 287 34.77 8.57 4.04
CA THR A 287 35.37 8.01 2.84
C THR A 287 36.70 8.71 2.56
N ASP A 288 37.74 7.94 2.23
CA ASP A 288 38.96 8.49 1.65
C ASP A 288 38.71 8.81 0.17
N TRP A 289 38.25 10.02 -0.08
CA TRP A 289 37.86 10.49 -1.42
C TRP A 289 39.03 10.60 -2.42
N GLU A 290 40.28 10.54 -1.95
CA GLU A 290 41.44 10.47 -2.84
C GLU A 290 41.60 9.08 -3.44
N SER A 291 41.23 8.04 -2.69
CA SER A 291 41.35 6.64 -3.11
C SER A 291 40.15 6.11 -3.87
N VAL A 292 38.96 6.76 -3.75
CA VAL A 292 37.73 6.33 -4.43
C VAL A 292 37.68 6.83 -5.86
N THR A 293 37.40 5.92 -6.79
CA THR A 293 37.07 6.28 -8.17
C THR A 293 35.62 6.75 -8.22
N ILE A 294 35.42 7.98 -8.67
CA ILE A 294 34.10 8.54 -8.96
C ILE A 294 33.84 8.33 -10.44
N ASP A 295 32.80 7.57 -10.74
CA ASP A 295 32.37 7.30 -12.11
C ASP A 295 31.53 8.48 -12.63
N GLU A 296 31.79 8.90 -13.87
CA GLU A 296 31.04 9.98 -14.53
C GLU A 296 29.91 9.39 -15.38
N PRO A 297 28.67 9.87 -15.23
CA PRO A 297 27.58 9.37 -16.04
C PRO A 297 27.68 9.81 -17.50
N ASP A 298 27.15 9.00 -18.44
CA ASP A 298 27.13 9.25 -19.89
C ASP A 298 26.43 10.56 -20.26
N PHE A 299 25.55 11.06 -19.40
CA PHE A 299 24.82 12.29 -19.61
C PHE A 299 24.47 12.96 -18.27
N LEU A 300 24.25 14.25 -18.31
CA LEU A 300 23.70 15.04 -17.21
C LEU A 300 22.30 15.55 -17.56
N GLY A 301 21.49 15.79 -16.53
CA GLY A 301 20.07 16.14 -16.66
C GLY A 301 19.17 14.91 -16.70
N SER A 302 17.94 15.05 -17.20
CA SER A 302 16.93 13.99 -17.15
C SER A 302 16.58 13.42 -18.52
N LYS A 303 16.25 12.12 -18.54
CA LYS A 303 15.67 11.39 -19.69
C LYS A 303 14.27 10.89 -19.33
N VAL A 304 13.36 10.93 -20.29
CA VAL A 304 11.99 10.42 -20.17
C VAL A 304 11.86 9.13 -20.97
N LEU A 305 11.20 8.14 -20.38
CA LEU A 305 10.79 6.90 -21.03
C LEU A 305 9.25 6.90 -21.04
N ASP A 306 8.72 7.27 -22.20
CA ASP A 306 7.29 7.29 -22.45
C ASP A 306 6.86 5.95 -23.05
N ASP A 307 5.76 5.36 -22.57
CA ASP A 307 5.22 4.08 -23.02
C ASP A 307 6.26 2.93 -23.00
N PHE A 308 6.89 2.69 -21.83
CA PHE A 308 7.89 1.64 -21.68
C PHE A 308 7.25 0.24 -21.80
N PRO A 309 7.83 -0.71 -22.56
CA PRO A 309 7.20 -2.00 -22.81
C PRO A 309 7.04 -2.84 -21.53
N LEU A 310 5.81 -3.08 -21.10
CA LEU A 310 5.51 -3.94 -19.94
C LEU A 310 6.05 -5.37 -20.09
N ALA A 311 6.11 -5.88 -21.33
CA ALA A 311 6.71 -7.18 -21.63
C ALA A 311 8.17 -7.30 -21.16
N THR A 312 8.95 -6.19 -21.24
CA THR A 312 10.31 -6.14 -20.74
C THR A 312 10.37 -6.24 -19.21
N LEU A 313 9.37 -5.65 -18.52
CA LEU A 313 9.34 -5.62 -17.06
C LEU A 313 9.05 -6.99 -16.45
N ARG A 314 8.38 -7.89 -17.19
CA ARG A 314 8.05 -9.25 -16.73
C ARG A 314 9.26 -10.01 -16.21
N GLU A 315 10.43 -9.86 -16.84
CA GLU A 315 11.67 -10.53 -16.44
C GLU A 315 12.25 -10.04 -15.10
N PHE A 316 11.83 -8.84 -14.67
CA PHE A 316 12.30 -8.22 -13.43
C PHE A 316 11.31 -8.36 -12.26
N ILE A 317 10.15 -8.99 -12.46
CA ILE A 317 9.14 -9.12 -11.41
C ILE A 317 9.62 -10.03 -10.28
N ASP A 318 9.66 -9.50 -9.03
CA ASP A 318 9.60 -10.31 -7.83
C ASP A 318 8.14 -10.66 -7.51
N TRP A 319 7.82 -11.95 -7.63
CA TRP A 319 6.48 -12.47 -7.36
C TRP A 319 6.22 -12.72 -5.87
N SER A 320 7.24 -12.69 -5.01
CA SER A 320 7.04 -12.98 -3.59
C SER A 320 6.06 -12.02 -2.90
N PRO A 321 6.12 -10.68 -3.13
CA PRO A 321 5.14 -9.75 -2.57
C PRO A 321 3.72 -9.94 -3.14
N TYR A 322 3.58 -10.42 -4.38
CA TYR A 322 2.26 -10.75 -4.95
C TYR A 322 1.56 -11.85 -4.15
N PHE A 323 2.29 -12.89 -3.74
CA PHE A 323 1.71 -13.93 -2.87
C PHE A 323 1.34 -13.41 -1.49
N MET A 324 2.12 -12.45 -0.95
CA MET A 324 1.80 -11.79 0.33
C MET A 324 0.48 -11.01 0.28
N THR A 325 0.15 -10.37 -0.84
CA THR A 325 -1.15 -9.71 -1.05
C THR A 325 -2.31 -10.69 -0.82
N TRP A 326 -2.13 -11.95 -1.18
CA TRP A 326 -3.09 -13.03 -1.00
C TRP A 326 -2.93 -13.79 0.34
N GLU A 327 -2.15 -13.27 1.27
CA GLU A 327 -1.82 -13.90 2.57
C GLU A 327 -1.14 -15.29 2.42
N LEU A 328 -0.59 -15.62 1.27
CA LEU A 328 0.15 -16.85 1.02
C LEU A 328 1.62 -16.66 1.40
N LYS A 329 2.07 -17.39 2.43
CA LYS A 329 3.43 -17.28 2.98
C LYS A 329 4.40 -18.17 2.21
N GLY A 330 5.43 -17.57 1.63
CA GLY A 330 6.51 -18.28 0.92
C GLY A 330 7.25 -17.37 -0.04
N LYS A 331 8.39 -17.82 -0.54
CA LYS A 331 9.18 -17.10 -1.55
C LYS A 331 9.05 -17.79 -2.90
N TYR A 332 8.85 -17.02 -3.96
CA TYR A 332 8.90 -17.49 -5.33
C TYR A 332 10.33 -17.94 -5.70
N PRO A 333 10.50 -19.05 -6.45
CA PRO A 333 9.46 -19.99 -6.89
C PRO A 333 9.16 -21.12 -5.88
N LYS A 334 9.89 -21.21 -4.77
CA LYS A 334 9.79 -22.31 -3.78
C LYS A 334 8.40 -22.48 -3.15
N ILE A 335 7.60 -21.42 -3.13
CA ILE A 335 6.21 -21.47 -2.63
C ILE A 335 5.38 -22.53 -3.37
N PHE A 336 5.70 -22.85 -4.62
CA PHE A 336 4.96 -23.84 -5.43
C PHE A 336 5.15 -25.27 -4.94
N ASP A 337 6.22 -25.54 -4.20
CA ASP A 337 6.53 -26.86 -3.64
C ASP A 337 5.98 -27.03 -2.22
N ASP A 338 5.34 -26.00 -1.67
CA ASP A 338 4.74 -26.04 -0.34
C ASP A 338 3.53 -26.98 -0.34
N ALA A 339 3.48 -27.90 0.64
CA ALA A 339 2.45 -28.93 0.71
C ALA A 339 1.04 -28.37 1.03
N VAL A 340 0.94 -27.16 1.61
CA VAL A 340 -0.32 -26.56 2.06
C VAL A 340 -0.80 -25.51 1.08
N VAL A 341 0.05 -24.55 0.72
CA VAL A 341 -0.33 -23.39 -0.11
C VAL A 341 0.09 -23.52 -1.57
N GLY A 342 0.93 -24.51 -1.93
CA GLY A 342 1.57 -24.58 -3.24
C GLY A 342 0.60 -24.61 -4.42
N GLU A 343 -0.48 -25.39 -4.34
CA GLU A 343 -1.47 -25.47 -5.43
C GLU A 343 -2.24 -24.15 -5.58
N VAL A 344 -2.62 -23.50 -4.46
CA VAL A 344 -3.29 -22.20 -4.50
C VAL A 344 -2.34 -21.12 -5.04
N ALA A 345 -1.06 -21.18 -4.66
CA ALA A 345 -0.05 -20.26 -5.17
C ALA A 345 0.13 -20.39 -6.70
N LYS A 346 0.12 -21.63 -7.24
CA LYS A 346 0.16 -21.85 -8.69
C LYS A 346 -1.06 -21.26 -9.39
N GLU A 347 -2.24 -21.42 -8.80
CA GLU A 347 -3.50 -20.91 -9.36
C GLU A 347 -3.49 -19.38 -9.43
N VAL A 348 -3.16 -18.68 -8.33
CA VAL A 348 -3.11 -17.20 -8.32
C VAL A 348 -1.99 -16.66 -9.21
N TYR A 349 -0.86 -17.40 -9.31
CA TYR A 349 0.23 -17.05 -10.22
C TYR A 349 -0.19 -17.16 -11.69
N ALA A 350 -0.88 -18.24 -12.05
CA ALA A 350 -1.39 -18.43 -13.41
C ALA A 350 -2.36 -17.30 -13.78
N LYS A 351 -3.26 -16.94 -12.87
CA LYS A 351 -4.22 -15.85 -13.08
C LYS A 351 -3.52 -14.49 -13.22
N ALA A 352 -2.48 -14.22 -12.43
CA ALA A 352 -1.69 -12.99 -12.56
C ALA A 352 -1.01 -12.90 -13.92
N ASN A 353 -0.43 -14.02 -14.42
CA ASN A 353 0.19 -14.02 -15.73
C ASN A 353 -0.82 -13.88 -16.86
N GLU A 354 -1.99 -14.52 -16.78
CA GLU A 354 -3.08 -14.35 -17.74
C GLU A 354 -3.54 -12.88 -17.79
N MET A 355 -3.69 -12.24 -16.62
CA MET A 355 -4.01 -10.82 -16.54
C MET A 355 -2.90 -9.94 -17.13
N LEU A 356 -1.64 -10.23 -16.83
CA LEU A 356 -0.49 -9.51 -17.37
C LEU A 356 -0.39 -9.68 -18.91
N ASP A 357 -0.64 -10.88 -19.45
CA ASP A 357 -0.72 -11.11 -20.88
C ASP A 357 -1.79 -10.25 -21.52
N ARG A 358 -3.00 -10.25 -20.95
CA ARG A 358 -4.11 -9.40 -21.41
C ARG A 358 -3.77 -7.92 -21.36
N ILE A 359 -3.18 -7.44 -20.26
CA ILE A 359 -2.75 -6.04 -20.09
C ILE A 359 -1.75 -5.64 -21.18
N ILE A 360 -0.79 -6.52 -21.50
CA ILE A 360 0.23 -6.28 -22.53
C ILE A 360 -0.39 -6.28 -23.93
N ASP A 361 -1.17 -7.31 -24.26
CA ASP A 361 -1.73 -7.51 -25.60
C ASP A 361 -2.76 -6.43 -25.97
N GLU A 362 -3.63 -6.07 -25.01
CA GLU A 362 -4.68 -5.07 -25.20
C GLU A 362 -4.22 -3.64 -24.84
N LYS A 363 -2.98 -3.46 -24.34
CA LYS A 363 -2.41 -2.16 -23.91
C LYS A 363 -3.29 -1.43 -22.90
N LEU A 364 -3.77 -2.13 -21.90
CA LEU A 364 -4.74 -1.62 -20.93
C LEU A 364 -4.10 -0.70 -19.87
N ILE A 365 -2.80 -0.86 -19.63
CA ILE A 365 -2.02 -0.10 -18.66
C ILE A 365 -0.75 0.43 -19.37
N GLN A 366 -0.34 1.64 -18.99
CA GLN A 366 0.86 2.27 -19.53
C GLN A 366 1.92 2.43 -18.43
N ALA A 367 3.19 2.16 -18.79
CA ALA A 367 4.35 2.38 -17.94
C ALA A 367 5.17 3.57 -18.44
N ARG A 368 5.50 4.50 -17.51
CA ARG A 368 6.30 5.70 -17.79
C ARG A 368 7.39 5.88 -16.74
N ALA A 369 8.47 6.55 -17.15
CA ALA A 369 9.53 6.92 -16.21
C ALA A 369 10.20 8.25 -16.61
N VAL A 370 10.76 8.89 -15.59
CA VAL A 370 11.79 9.92 -15.74
C VAL A 370 12.93 9.57 -14.80
N TYR A 371 14.16 9.72 -15.28
CA TYR A 371 15.36 9.55 -14.47
C TYR A 371 16.46 10.49 -14.96
N GLY A 372 17.42 10.77 -14.10
CA GLY A 372 18.53 11.63 -14.49
C GLY A 372 19.70 11.56 -13.55
N PHE A 373 20.81 12.15 -14.00
CA PHE A 373 22.06 12.29 -13.25
C PHE A 373 22.43 13.77 -13.16
N PHE A 374 22.87 14.18 -12.00
CA PHE A 374 23.14 15.58 -11.71
C PHE A 374 24.46 15.72 -10.95
N PRO A 375 25.26 16.75 -11.24
CA PRO A 375 26.44 17.08 -10.44
C PRO A 375 26.01 17.34 -9.00
N ALA A 376 26.69 16.74 -8.04
CA ALA A 376 26.34 16.86 -6.64
C ALA A 376 27.57 16.94 -5.74
N ALA A 377 27.39 17.52 -4.54
CA ALA A 377 28.35 17.49 -3.46
C ALA A 377 27.63 17.48 -2.12
N SER A 378 28.20 16.84 -1.09
CA SER A 378 27.64 16.93 0.27
C SER A 378 28.14 18.18 0.99
N ASP A 379 27.24 18.80 1.78
CA ASP A 379 27.50 19.93 2.66
C ASP A 379 26.89 19.58 4.03
N GLY A 380 27.72 19.02 4.90
CA GLY A 380 27.23 18.44 6.16
C GLY A 380 26.30 17.23 5.90
N ASP A 381 25.05 17.32 6.35
CA ASP A 381 24.01 16.31 6.13
C ASP A 381 23.06 16.69 4.98
N ASP A 382 23.46 17.62 4.12
CA ASP A 382 22.72 17.97 2.92
C ASP A 382 23.48 17.53 1.66
N ILE A 383 22.73 17.30 0.58
CA ILE A 383 23.27 17.03 -0.74
C ILE A 383 22.88 18.21 -1.65
N LEU A 384 23.89 18.98 -2.06
CA LEU A 384 23.75 20.04 -3.05
C LEU A 384 23.69 19.43 -4.45
N VAL A 385 22.70 19.83 -5.23
CA VAL A 385 22.56 19.46 -6.64
C VAL A 385 22.81 20.72 -7.49
N TYR A 386 23.71 20.63 -8.45
CA TYR A 386 24.10 21.75 -9.28
C TYR A 386 23.41 21.72 -10.64
N SER A 387 23.23 22.91 -11.24
CA SER A 387 22.64 23.06 -12.56
C SER A 387 23.54 22.63 -13.72
N ASP A 388 24.84 22.62 -13.48
CA ASP A 388 25.89 22.36 -14.46
C ASP A 388 27.10 21.66 -13.82
N ASP A 389 27.97 21.07 -14.65
CA ASP A 389 29.16 20.34 -14.21
C ASP A 389 30.29 21.27 -13.71
N GLU A 390 30.26 22.55 -14.05
CA GLU A 390 31.13 23.56 -13.47
C GLU A 390 30.78 23.90 -12.03
N ARG A 391 29.57 23.48 -11.57
CA ARG A 391 29.04 23.69 -10.21
C ARG A 391 28.92 25.16 -9.82
N SER A 392 28.56 25.97 -10.82
CA SER A 392 28.46 27.42 -10.68
C SER A 392 27.24 27.86 -9.85
N GLN A 393 26.16 27.05 -9.91
CA GLN A 393 24.90 27.36 -9.24
C GLN A 393 24.26 26.12 -8.64
N VAL A 394 23.89 26.20 -7.36
CA VAL A 394 23.06 25.18 -6.71
C VAL A 394 21.63 25.29 -7.26
N GLN A 395 21.13 24.23 -7.86
CA GLN A 395 19.78 24.12 -8.40
C GLN A 395 18.78 23.75 -7.32
N THR A 396 19.13 22.76 -6.49
CA THR A 396 18.29 22.30 -5.39
C THR A 396 19.14 21.61 -4.31
N ARG A 397 18.51 21.22 -3.20
CA ARG A 397 19.18 20.58 -2.06
C ARG A 397 18.29 19.48 -1.50
N PHE A 398 18.85 18.30 -1.27
CA PHE A 398 18.23 17.25 -0.50
C PHE A 398 18.71 17.32 0.94
N HIS A 399 17.77 17.31 1.89
CA HIS A 399 18.08 17.34 3.30
C HIS A 399 18.06 15.92 3.85
N CYS A 400 19.17 15.49 4.45
CA CYS A 400 19.29 14.15 4.98
C CYS A 400 19.31 14.17 6.51
N LEU A 401 18.89 13.04 7.09
CA LEU A 401 19.00 12.77 8.52
C LEU A 401 20.12 11.77 8.77
N ARG A 402 20.68 11.83 9.97
CA ARG A 402 21.77 10.97 10.42
C ARG A 402 21.29 10.00 11.48
N GLN A 403 21.84 8.78 11.48
CA GLN A 403 21.68 7.83 12.57
C GLN A 403 22.19 8.43 13.89
N GLN A 404 21.47 8.17 14.98
CA GLN A 404 21.88 8.55 16.35
C GLN A 404 21.81 7.36 17.33
N TRP A 405 21.25 6.23 16.89
CA TRP A 405 21.14 5.06 17.74
C TRP A 405 22.46 4.29 17.81
N GLU A 406 23.04 4.19 19.03
CA GLU A 406 24.24 3.41 19.30
C GLU A 406 23.92 1.92 19.37
N ARG A 407 24.33 1.17 18.36
CA ARG A 407 24.16 -0.29 18.29
C ARG A 407 25.47 -0.99 18.63
N ARG A 408 25.39 -2.17 19.25
CA ARG A 408 26.59 -2.99 19.56
C ARG A 408 27.33 -3.32 18.27
N GLY A 409 28.63 -2.94 18.22
CA GLY A 409 29.50 -3.17 17.06
C GLY A 409 29.35 -2.15 15.93
N GLN A 410 28.53 -1.11 16.09
CA GLN A 410 28.47 0.01 15.16
C GLN A 410 29.76 0.83 15.22
N LYS A 411 30.32 1.14 14.04
CA LYS A 411 31.55 1.93 13.92
C LYS A 411 31.30 3.38 13.59
N ASP A 412 30.21 3.66 12.86
CA ASP A 412 29.86 4.96 12.31
C ASP A 412 28.35 5.20 12.41
N PHE A 413 27.94 6.49 12.35
CA PHE A 413 26.56 6.93 12.24
C PHE A 413 26.35 7.50 10.84
N ARG A 414 25.53 6.85 10.02
CA ARG A 414 25.38 7.14 8.60
C ARG A 414 24.28 8.15 8.31
N SER A 415 24.55 8.98 7.32
CA SER A 415 23.60 9.80 6.58
C SER A 415 23.72 9.46 5.09
N LEU A 416 22.69 9.68 4.28
CA LEU A 416 22.79 9.51 2.83
C LEU A 416 23.79 10.49 2.21
N ALA A 417 23.97 11.66 2.82
CA ALA A 417 24.96 12.65 2.39
C ALA A 417 26.40 12.13 2.45
N ASP A 418 26.71 11.15 3.31
CA ASP A 418 28.04 10.56 3.42
C ASP A 418 28.47 9.78 2.16
N TYR A 419 27.54 9.45 1.28
CA TYR A 419 27.79 8.72 0.03
C TYR A 419 28.04 9.64 -1.18
N VAL A 420 28.12 10.94 -0.98
CA VAL A 420 28.46 11.93 -1.99
C VAL A 420 29.69 12.71 -1.53
N ALA A 421 30.64 12.98 -2.44
CA ALA A 421 31.86 13.69 -2.13
C ALA A 421 31.57 15.09 -1.55
N PRO A 422 32.21 15.45 -0.41
CA PRO A 422 31.97 16.75 0.20
C PRO A 422 32.51 17.92 -0.64
N VAL A 423 31.88 19.09 -0.50
CA VAL A 423 32.23 20.32 -1.22
C VAL A 423 33.72 20.66 -1.08
N ASP A 424 34.26 20.52 0.14
CA ASP A 424 35.67 20.83 0.48
C ASP A 424 36.68 19.80 -0.04
N SER A 425 36.23 18.64 -0.52
CA SER A 425 37.09 17.63 -1.15
C SER A 425 37.63 18.05 -2.50
N GLY A 426 37.00 19.02 -3.16
CA GLY A 426 37.29 19.42 -4.53
C GLY A 426 37.00 18.35 -5.60
N ARG A 427 36.41 17.22 -5.21
CA ARG A 427 36.04 16.12 -6.12
C ARG A 427 34.74 16.42 -6.83
N LYS A 428 34.63 16.03 -8.10
CA LYS A 428 33.39 16.04 -8.85
C LYS A 428 32.66 14.74 -8.63
N ASP A 429 31.46 14.79 -8.03
CA ASP A 429 30.61 13.63 -7.81
C ASP A 429 29.19 13.89 -8.31
N TYR A 430 28.37 12.88 -8.36
CA TYR A 430 27.05 12.93 -8.99
C TYR A 430 26.02 12.22 -8.11
N ILE A 431 24.75 12.61 -8.29
CA ILE A 431 23.58 11.91 -7.73
C ILE A 431 22.60 11.62 -8.86
N GLY A 432 21.94 10.48 -8.77
CA GLY A 432 20.83 10.17 -9.67
C GLY A 432 19.48 10.27 -8.98
N GLY A 433 18.43 10.39 -9.79
CA GLY A 433 17.06 10.36 -9.30
C GLY A 433 16.14 9.74 -10.33
N PHE A 434 15.02 9.18 -9.88
CA PHE A 434 14.03 8.57 -10.76
C PHE A 434 12.61 8.63 -10.20
N VAL A 435 11.64 8.62 -11.11
CA VAL A 435 10.23 8.34 -10.85
C VAL A 435 9.74 7.42 -11.95
N VAL A 436 9.12 6.30 -11.57
CA VAL A 436 8.51 5.31 -12.48
C VAL A 436 7.07 5.06 -12.08
N THR A 437 6.24 4.71 -13.06
CA THR A 437 4.89 4.21 -12.82
C THR A 437 4.54 3.10 -13.81
N ALA A 438 3.75 2.15 -13.38
CA ALA A 438 3.04 1.19 -14.20
C ALA A 438 1.55 1.16 -13.83
N GLY A 439 1.05 2.28 -13.29
CA GLY A 439 -0.32 2.40 -12.78
C GLY A 439 -1.29 3.18 -13.68
N ILE A 440 -0.81 3.74 -14.81
CA ILE A 440 -1.68 4.55 -15.68
C ILE A 440 -2.69 3.63 -16.38
N GLY A 441 -3.99 3.83 -16.09
CA GLY A 441 -5.07 2.97 -16.56
C GLY A 441 -5.43 1.80 -15.62
N ALA A 442 -4.64 1.56 -14.56
CA ALA A 442 -4.87 0.42 -13.65
C ALA A 442 -6.17 0.60 -12.84
N ASP A 443 -6.43 1.81 -12.35
CA ASP A 443 -7.64 2.09 -11.56
C ASP A 443 -8.90 2.01 -12.40
N GLU A 444 -8.88 2.49 -13.64
CA GLU A 444 -9.99 2.37 -14.59
C GLU A 444 -10.31 0.90 -14.88
N LEU A 445 -9.29 0.08 -15.12
CA LEU A 445 -9.45 -1.35 -15.36
C LEU A 445 -9.97 -2.08 -14.11
N ALA A 446 -9.42 -1.80 -12.93
CA ALA A 446 -9.88 -2.36 -11.67
C ALA A 446 -11.35 -1.98 -11.40
N ASN A 447 -11.73 -0.73 -11.64
CA ASN A 447 -13.10 -0.25 -11.49
C ASN A 447 -14.07 -0.88 -12.51
N GLN A 448 -13.60 -1.24 -13.71
CA GLN A 448 -14.41 -2.02 -14.64
C GLN A 448 -14.74 -3.39 -14.06
N PHE A 449 -13.77 -4.11 -13.53
CA PHE A 449 -14.00 -5.41 -12.90
C PHE A 449 -14.91 -5.31 -11.66
N LYS A 450 -14.75 -4.27 -10.83
CA LYS A 450 -15.65 -4.03 -9.68
C LYS A 450 -17.11 -3.86 -10.12
N ARG A 451 -17.37 -3.15 -11.22
CA ARG A 451 -18.73 -3.02 -11.79
C ARG A 451 -19.29 -4.35 -12.32
N GLU A 452 -18.43 -5.26 -12.75
CA GLU A 452 -18.78 -6.61 -13.18
C GLU A 452 -18.88 -7.61 -12.00
N LEU A 453 -18.82 -7.10 -10.76
CA LEU A 453 -18.79 -7.90 -9.52
C LEU A 453 -17.60 -8.89 -9.46
N ASP A 454 -16.48 -8.53 -10.08
CA ASP A 454 -15.25 -9.32 -10.14
C ASP A 454 -14.13 -8.68 -9.31
N ASP A 455 -14.32 -8.68 -7.97
CA ASP A 455 -13.32 -8.13 -7.04
C ASP A 455 -11.98 -8.86 -7.14
N GLU A 456 -11.98 -10.15 -7.45
CA GLU A 456 -10.74 -10.92 -7.61
C GLU A 456 -9.88 -10.36 -8.75
N SER A 457 -10.46 -10.14 -9.93
CA SER A 457 -9.73 -9.56 -11.07
C SER A 457 -9.33 -8.10 -10.80
N ALA A 458 -10.14 -7.33 -10.09
CA ALA A 458 -9.78 -5.96 -9.68
C ALA A 458 -8.54 -5.95 -8.78
N ILE A 459 -8.48 -6.83 -7.76
CA ILE A 459 -7.31 -6.98 -6.88
C ILE A 459 -6.09 -7.46 -7.68
N VAL A 460 -6.27 -8.42 -8.60
CA VAL A 460 -5.17 -8.91 -9.46
C VAL A 460 -4.58 -7.79 -10.30
N VAL A 461 -5.41 -6.94 -10.92
CA VAL A 461 -4.96 -5.78 -11.72
C VAL A 461 -4.09 -4.85 -10.88
N GLN A 462 -4.57 -4.43 -9.71
CA GLN A 462 -3.83 -3.53 -8.83
C GLN A 462 -2.51 -4.16 -8.36
N ALA A 463 -2.55 -5.41 -7.89
CA ALA A 463 -1.36 -6.11 -7.44
C ALA A 463 -0.33 -6.37 -8.55
N VAL A 464 -0.78 -6.65 -9.78
CA VAL A 464 0.12 -6.80 -10.95
C VAL A 464 0.73 -5.46 -11.36
N ALA A 465 -0.05 -4.37 -11.34
CA ALA A 465 0.46 -3.03 -11.62
C ALA A 465 1.56 -2.63 -10.63
N ASP A 466 1.37 -2.90 -9.32
CA ASP A 466 2.40 -2.67 -8.29
C ASP A 466 3.67 -3.47 -8.57
N ARG A 467 3.53 -4.75 -8.96
CA ARG A 467 4.71 -5.58 -9.29
C ARG A 467 5.41 -5.06 -10.54
N CYS A 468 4.68 -4.56 -11.53
CA CYS A 468 5.28 -3.94 -12.72
C CYS A 468 6.02 -2.63 -12.37
N ALA A 469 5.50 -1.80 -11.46
CA ALA A 469 6.16 -0.58 -11.02
C ALA A 469 7.49 -0.88 -10.30
N GLU A 470 7.50 -1.86 -9.39
CA GLU A 470 8.72 -2.32 -8.70
C GLU A 470 9.73 -2.95 -9.68
N ALA A 471 9.25 -3.77 -10.61
CA ALA A 471 10.07 -4.33 -11.68
C ALA A 471 10.68 -3.22 -12.57
N PHE A 472 9.92 -2.15 -12.81
CA PHE A 472 10.42 -1.00 -13.57
C PHE A 472 11.52 -0.26 -12.82
N ALA A 473 11.36 -0.07 -11.50
CA ALA A 473 12.42 0.53 -10.67
C ALA A 473 13.71 -0.31 -10.70
N GLU A 474 13.61 -1.65 -10.69
CA GLU A 474 14.78 -2.53 -10.80
C GLU A 474 15.42 -2.49 -12.19
N CYS A 475 14.61 -2.63 -13.24
CA CYS A 475 15.05 -2.54 -14.64
C CYS A 475 15.75 -1.19 -14.92
N LEU A 476 15.15 -0.11 -14.45
CA LEU A 476 15.69 1.24 -14.62
C LEU A 476 16.98 1.43 -13.82
N HIS A 477 17.08 0.87 -12.61
CA HIS A 477 18.31 0.93 -11.82
C HIS A 477 19.46 0.17 -12.51
N GLN A 478 19.20 -1.01 -13.09
CA GLN A 478 20.21 -1.72 -13.89
C GLN A 478 20.68 -0.86 -15.07
N ARG A 479 19.75 -0.23 -15.78
CA ARG A 479 20.07 0.69 -16.87
C ARG A 479 20.86 1.90 -16.37
N ALA A 480 20.45 2.51 -15.25
CA ALA A 480 21.14 3.65 -14.65
C ALA A 480 22.59 3.33 -14.28
N ARG A 481 22.85 2.16 -13.67
CA ARG A 481 24.23 1.73 -13.35
C ARG A 481 25.12 1.58 -14.58
N ARG A 482 24.56 1.09 -15.70
CA ARG A 482 25.28 1.00 -16.98
C ARG A 482 25.56 2.38 -17.56
N GLU A 483 24.56 3.26 -17.62
CA GLU A 483 24.72 4.64 -18.14
C GLU A 483 25.55 5.52 -17.18
N TRP A 484 25.71 5.11 -15.93
CA TRP A 484 26.64 5.75 -14.96
C TRP A 484 28.03 5.10 -14.95
N GLN A 485 28.34 4.25 -15.91
CA GLN A 485 29.64 3.64 -16.20
C GLN A 485 30.15 2.60 -15.18
N TYR A 486 29.57 2.42 -14.02
CA TYR A 486 30.02 1.43 -13.03
C TYR A 486 29.33 0.05 -13.11
N GLY A 487 28.26 -0.08 -13.91
CA GLY A 487 27.52 -1.33 -14.14
C GLY A 487 27.78 -1.99 -15.50
N GLN A 488 28.76 -1.57 -16.26
CA GLN A 488 29.01 -2.05 -17.64
C GLN A 488 29.31 -3.55 -17.74
N SER A 489 29.96 -4.12 -16.74
CA SER A 489 30.35 -5.54 -16.69
C SER A 489 29.36 -6.43 -15.94
N GLU A 490 28.22 -5.87 -15.47
CA GLU A 490 27.24 -6.62 -14.69
C GLU A 490 26.52 -7.68 -15.55
N THR A 491 26.47 -8.91 -15.03
CA THR A 491 25.77 -10.06 -15.63
C THR A 491 24.88 -10.73 -14.59
N PHE A 492 24.14 -9.93 -13.83
CA PHE A 492 23.27 -10.41 -12.76
C PHE A 492 22.01 -11.08 -13.29
N SER A 493 21.63 -12.20 -12.67
CA SER A 493 20.31 -12.80 -12.81
C SER A 493 19.26 -11.96 -12.08
N ASN A 494 17.98 -12.19 -12.33
CA ASN A 494 16.91 -11.54 -11.58
C ASN A 494 17.02 -11.81 -10.07
N GLU A 495 17.38 -13.03 -9.66
CA GLU A 495 17.61 -13.38 -8.25
C GLU A 495 18.75 -12.57 -7.63
N ASP A 496 19.82 -12.30 -8.39
CA ASP A 496 20.93 -11.45 -7.96
C ASP A 496 20.50 -9.99 -7.80
N LEU A 497 19.66 -9.48 -8.69
CA LEU A 497 19.10 -8.13 -8.62
C LEU A 497 18.17 -7.98 -7.41
N ILE A 498 17.26 -8.92 -7.18
CA ILE A 498 16.37 -8.96 -6.01
C ILE A 498 17.18 -9.05 -4.70
N SER A 499 18.33 -9.74 -4.74
CA SER A 499 19.24 -9.87 -3.60
C SER A 499 20.23 -8.69 -3.47
N GLU A 500 20.10 -7.65 -4.29
CA GLU A 500 20.89 -6.41 -4.27
C GLU A 500 22.42 -6.66 -4.33
N LYS A 501 22.88 -7.60 -5.16
CA LYS A 501 24.31 -7.94 -5.28
C LYS A 501 25.12 -6.92 -6.09
N TYR A 502 24.50 -5.90 -6.59
CA TYR A 502 25.13 -4.82 -7.33
C TYR A 502 25.73 -3.74 -6.42
N ARG A 503 26.61 -2.91 -6.97
CA ARG A 503 27.13 -1.69 -6.34
C ARG A 503 26.07 -0.59 -6.38
N GLY A 504 26.04 0.24 -5.32
CA GLY A 504 25.13 1.37 -5.21
C GLY A 504 23.79 1.01 -4.54
N ILE A 505 22.99 2.03 -4.28
CA ILE A 505 21.67 1.89 -3.66
C ILE A 505 20.66 2.85 -4.32
N ARG A 506 19.36 2.57 -4.13
CA ARG A 506 18.25 3.44 -4.58
C ARG A 506 17.27 3.78 -3.44
N PRO A 507 17.71 4.50 -2.40
CA PRO A 507 16.82 4.85 -1.29
C PRO A 507 15.70 5.79 -1.74
N ALA A 508 14.54 5.66 -1.11
CA ALA A 508 13.36 6.45 -1.36
C ALA A 508 12.97 7.30 -0.13
N ALA A 509 12.41 8.48 -0.37
CA ALA A 509 11.84 9.31 0.68
C ALA A 509 10.58 8.64 1.29
N GLY A 510 10.48 8.63 2.62
CA GLY A 510 9.48 7.87 3.39
C GLY A 510 9.95 6.49 3.84
N TYR A 511 11.16 6.07 3.46
CA TYR A 511 11.77 4.80 3.85
C TYR A 511 12.85 4.99 4.95
N PRO A 512 13.31 3.92 5.60
CA PRO A 512 14.15 4.03 6.80
C PRO A 512 15.42 4.87 6.68
N ALA A 513 16.03 4.95 5.49
CA ALA A 513 17.23 5.76 5.27
C ALA A 513 16.94 7.24 5.00
N CYS A 514 15.71 7.57 4.57
CA CYS A 514 15.22 8.92 4.29
C CYS A 514 13.76 9.02 4.74
N PRO A 515 13.47 9.11 6.05
CA PRO A 515 12.10 8.99 6.56
C PRO A 515 11.19 10.18 6.22
N ASP A 516 11.76 11.33 5.83
CA ASP A 516 10.98 12.51 5.46
C ASP A 516 10.34 12.35 4.07
N HIS A 517 9.01 12.21 4.03
CA HIS A 517 8.26 12.12 2.78
C HIS A 517 8.32 13.38 1.93
N THR A 518 8.58 14.55 2.54
CA THR A 518 8.55 15.84 1.85
C THR A 518 9.71 16.00 0.86
N GLU A 519 10.79 15.24 1.00
CA GLU A 519 11.91 15.20 0.05
C GLU A 519 11.49 14.67 -1.34
N LYS A 520 10.32 14.00 -1.45
CA LYS A 520 9.74 13.66 -2.77
C LYS A 520 9.44 14.90 -3.60
N ARG A 521 8.98 16.00 -2.97
CA ARG A 521 8.72 17.26 -3.70
C ARG A 521 9.99 17.75 -4.38
N THR A 522 11.11 17.78 -3.66
CA THR A 522 12.41 18.16 -4.20
C THR A 522 12.82 17.30 -5.41
N LEU A 523 12.63 15.98 -5.31
CA LEU A 523 12.91 15.05 -6.41
C LEU A 523 11.99 15.26 -7.62
N PHE A 524 10.68 15.43 -7.36
CA PHE A 524 9.68 15.63 -8.41
C PHE A 524 9.90 16.93 -9.17
N ASP A 525 10.27 18.00 -8.47
CA ASP A 525 10.58 19.29 -9.09
C ASP A 525 11.87 19.21 -9.91
N LEU A 526 12.92 18.55 -9.40
CA LEU A 526 14.18 18.35 -10.10
C LEU A 526 13.99 17.60 -11.42
N LEU A 527 13.19 16.53 -11.41
CA LEU A 527 12.91 15.68 -12.58
C LEU A 527 11.75 16.19 -13.44
N LYS A 528 10.98 17.18 -12.96
CA LYS A 528 9.69 17.60 -13.55
C LYS A 528 8.73 16.41 -13.71
N ALA A 529 8.68 15.55 -12.68
CA ALA A 529 8.11 14.22 -12.76
C ALA A 529 6.60 14.24 -13.06
N GLU A 530 5.82 15.13 -12.43
CA GLU A 530 4.37 15.26 -12.68
C GLU A 530 4.07 15.48 -14.17
N LYS A 531 4.82 16.38 -14.81
CA LYS A 531 4.63 16.69 -16.23
C LYS A 531 5.06 15.56 -17.15
N THR A 532 6.12 14.82 -16.80
CA THR A 532 6.76 13.85 -17.70
C THR A 532 6.21 12.44 -17.55
N THR A 533 5.75 12.08 -16.36
CA THR A 533 5.23 10.72 -16.08
C THR A 533 3.73 10.69 -15.85
N GLY A 534 3.11 11.82 -15.49
CA GLY A 534 1.72 11.87 -15.03
C GLY A 534 1.53 11.36 -13.59
N VAL A 535 2.62 11.14 -12.85
CA VAL A 535 2.55 10.80 -11.41
C VAL A 535 2.44 12.07 -10.60
N GLU A 536 1.41 12.19 -9.78
CA GLU A 536 1.16 13.33 -8.90
C GLU A 536 1.44 12.96 -7.44
N LEU A 537 1.69 13.98 -6.60
CA LEU A 537 1.83 13.81 -5.16
C LEU A 537 0.60 14.32 -4.43
N THR A 538 0.05 13.50 -3.52
CA THR A 538 -1.01 13.93 -2.61
C THR A 538 -0.50 14.94 -1.57
N SER A 539 -1.40 15.47 -0.75
CA SER A 539 -1.04 16.35 0.39
C SER A 539 -0.11 15.68 1.41
N SER A 540 -0.07 14.35 1.45
CA SER A 540 0.81 13.55 2.32
C SER A 540 1.99 12.94 1.56
N PHE A 541 2.26 13.41 0.34
CA PHE A 541 3.33 12.94 -0.55
C PHE A 541 3.23 11.44 -0.91
N ALA A 542 2.02 10.86 -0.93
CA ALA A 542 1.76 9.62 -1.64
C ALA A 542 1.74 9.87 -3.14
N MET A 543 2.11 8.89 -3.93
CA MET A 543 2.12 8.98 -5.39
C MET A 543 0.82 8.45 -5.98
N THR A 544 0.26 9.16 -6.94
CA THR A 544 -0.93 8.73 -7.72
C THR A 544 -0.54 8.71 -9.20
N PRO A 545 -0.70 7.55 -9.92
CA PRO A 545 -1.25 6.27 -9.45
C PRO A 545 -0.43 5.59 -8.35
N ALA A 546 -1.08 4.76 -7.52
CA ALA A 546 -0.43 4.04 -6.40
C ALA A 546 0.73 3.15 -6.88
N ALA A 547 0.57 2.47 -8.02
CA ALA A 547 1.61 1.66 -8.65
C ALA A 547 2.73 2.52 -9.25
N SER A 548 3.45 3.23 -8.39
CA SER A 548 4.56 4.14 -8.72
C SER A 548 5.70 4.01 -7.70
N VAL A 549 6.94 4.19 -8.17
CA VAL A 549 8.14 4.16 -7.33
C VAL A 549 9.02 5.35 -7.63
N SER A 550 9.61 5.97 -6.62
CA SER A 550 10.57 7.07 -6.79
C SER A 550 11.72 6.95 -5.80
N GLY A 551 12.88 7.48 -6.16
CA GLY A 551 14.05 7.44 -5.29
C GLY A 551 15.27 8.13 -5.86
N LEU A 552 16.33 8.11 -5.08
CA LEU A 552 17.65 8.62 -5.46
C LEU A 552 18.58 7.44 -5.81
N TYR A 553 19.55 7.66 -6.67
CA TYR A 553 20.62 6.71 -6.97
C TYR A 553 21.95 7.21 -6.40
N PHE A 554 22.65 6.32 -5.69
CA PHE A 554 23.99 6.56 -5.16
C PHE A 554 24.95 5.52 -5.73
N ALA A 555 26.06 5.97 -6.31
CA ALA A 555 27.07 5.13 -6.95
C ALA A 555 28.26 4.76 -6.05
N HIS A 556 28.29 5.26 -4.79
CA HIS A 556 29.37 5.02 -3.86
C HIS A 556 29.62 3.51 -3.63
N PRO A 557 30.86 2.99 -3.70
CA PRO A 557 31.14 1.56 -3.60
C PRO A 557 30.76 0.94 -2.26
N GLU A 558 30.76 1.72 -1.18
CA GLU A 558 30.35 1.28 0.16
C GLU A 558 28.94 1.73 0.56
N ALA A 559 28.15 2.22 -0.42
CA ALA A 559 26.77 2.56 -0.16
C ALA A 559 26.00 1.30 0.24
N ARG A 560 25.22 1.41 1.32
CA ARG A 560 24.34 0.37 1.83
C ARG A 560 23.12 0.98 2.48
N TYR A 561 22.01 0.25 2.49
CA TYR A 561 20.82 0.66 3.21
C TYR A 561 21.06 0.65 4.73
N PHE A 562 20.45 1.61 5.40
CA PHE A 562 20.44 1.75 6.85
C PHE A 562 19.10 2.34 7.30
N ALA A 563 18.85 2.32 8.59
CA ALA A 563 17.69 3.00 9.17
C ALA A 563 18.19 4.16 10.05
N VAL A 564 17.63 5.35 9.82
CA VAL A 564 17.80 6.52 10.71
C VAL A 564 17.18 6.22 12.07
N ASP A 565 15.98 5.59 12.05
CA ASP A 565 15.24 5.20 13.23
C ASP A 565 14.83 6.43 14.07
N ARG A 566 15.28 6.55 15.32
CA ARG A 566 14.94 7.64 16.22
C ARG A 566 15.94 8.77 16.17
N VAL A 567 15.43 10.01 16.22
CA VAL A 567 16.23 11.25 16.22
C VAL A 567 15.93 12.11 17.46
N THR A 568 16.96 12.78 17.96
CA THR A 568 16.86 13.68 19.10
C THR A 568 16.48 15.10 18.66
N ARG A 569 16.05 15.94 19.61
CA ARG A 569 15.57 17.29 19.36
C ARG A 569 16.63 18.18 18.70
N ASP A 570 17.90 18.05 19.09
CA ASP A 570 19.02 18.81 18.52
C ASP A 570 19.19 18.53 17.01
N GLN A 571 18.99 17.30 16.56
CA GLN A 571 18.99 16.99 15.13
C GLN A 571 17.76 17.59 14.42
N ILE A 572 16.58 17.53 15.02
CA ILE A 572 15.35 18.14 14.45
C ILE A 572 15.52 19.65 14.32
N GLU A 573 16.08 20.33 15.32
CA GLU A 573 16.36 21.77 15.27
C GLU A 573 17.36 22.09 14.13
N SER A 574 18.44 21.33 14.01
CA SER A 574 19.39 21.46 12.89
C SER A 574 18.74 21.22 11.54
N TYR A 575 17.90 20.18 11.42
CA TYR A 575 17.20 19.84 10.19
C TYR A 575 16.21 20.95 9.79
N ALA A 576 15.43 21.46 10.74
CA ALA A 576 14.50 22.56 10.54
C ALA A 576 15.23 23.83 10.04
N GLN A 577 16.37 24.17 10.67
CA GLN A 577 17.19 25.31 10.25
C GLN A 577 17.70 25.15 8.82
N ARG A 578 18.24 23.96 8.45
CA ARG A 578 18.76 23.68 7.10
C ARG A 578 17.67 23.74 6.04
N LYS A 579 16.48 23.24 6.38
CA LYS A 579 15.31 23.20 5.50
C LYS A 579 14.56 24.53 5.41
N GLY A 580 14.80 25.44 6.35
CA GLY A 580 14.11 26.73 6.46
C GLY A 580 12.68 26.61 6.97
N TRP A 581 12.39 25.54 7.72
CA TRP A 581 11.08 25.23 8.28
C TRP A 581 11.02 25.49 9.79
N SER A 582 9.83 25.56 10.34
CA SER A 582 9.65 25.56 11.80
C SER A 582 9.94 24.17 12.37
N VAL A 583 10.42 24.12 13.63
CA VAL A 583 10.62 22.85 14.34
C VAL A 583 9.31 22.06 14.42
N ALA A 584 8.19 22.71 14.70
CA ALA A 584 6.87 22.08 14.78
C ALA A 584 6.45 21.41 13.44
N GLU A 585 6.78 22.03 12.31
CA GLU A 585 6.49 21.46 11.00
C GLU A 585 7.33 20.20 10.72
N VAL A 586 8.61 20.23 11.07
CA VAL A 586 9.50 19.07 10.97
C VAL A 586 9.05 17.96 11.92
N GLU A 587 8.70 18.29 13.17
CA GLU A 587 8.18 17.33 14.15
C GLU A 587 6.91 16.64 13.66
N ARG A 588 6.03 17.35 12.96
CA ARG A 588 4.83 16.78 12.34
C ARG A 588 5.19 15.72 11.29
N TRP A 589 6.08 16.04 10.35
CA TRP A 589 6.45 15.10 9.27
C TRP A 589 7.29 13.93 9.75
N LEU A 590 8.04 14.09 10.84
CA LEU A 590 8.91 13.08 11.42
C LEU A 590 8.39 12.50 12.74
N SER A 591 7.10 12.70 13.04
CA SER A 591 6.45 12.29 14.30
C SER A 591 6.80 10.85 14.73
N PRO A 592 6.79 9.82 13.85
CA PRO A 592 7.16 8.45 14.23
C PRO A 592 8.64 8.27 14.56
N ASN A 593 9.50 9.18 14.11
CA ASN A 593 10.95 9.12 14.30
C ASN A 593 11.44 9.90 15.52
N LEU A 594 10.57 10.68 16.19
CA LEU A 594 10.99 11.48 17.33
C LEU A 594 11.33 10.59 18.53
N ALA A 595 12.45 10.89 19.17
CA ALA A 595 12.87 10.26 20.42
C ALA A 595 12.32 10.96 21.68
N TYR A 596 11.51 12.00 21.51
CA TYR A 596 10.91 12.81 22.55
C TYR A 596 9.44 13.13 22.18
N GLU A 597 8.68 13.60 23.14
CA GLU A 597 7.33 14.12 22.86
C GLU A 597 7.44 15.61 22.54
N PRO A 598 6.85 16.08 21.42
CA PRO A 598 6.79 17.51 21.09
C PRO A 598 6.07 18.33 22.18
N ASP A 599 6.47 19.58 22.37
CA ASP A 599 5.81 20.49 23.30
C ASP A 599 4.44 20.93 22.75
N ASN A 600 3.35 20.33 23.21
CA ASN A 600 1.97 20.61 22.78
C ASN A 600 1.43 22.02 23.19
N SER A 601 2.29 22.97 23.50
CA SER A 601 1.89 24.31 23.97
C SER A 601 1.67 25.34 22.85
N ALA A 602 1.88 24.98 21.57
CA ALA A 602 1.55 25.86 20.45
C ALA A 602 0.10 25.60 19.98
N PRO A 603 -0.74 26.63 19.79
CA PRO A 603 -2.07 26.45 19.23
C PRO A 603 -1.95 25.86 17.82
N ASP A 604 -2.75 24.83 17.55
CA ASP A 604 -2.88 24.19 16.26
C ASP A 604 -3.49 25.17 15.23
N ASN A 605 -2.66 26.01 14.62
CA ASN A 605 -3.03 26.93 13.55
C ASN A 605 -2.83 26.30 12.16
N SER A 606 -2.96 24.99 12.03
CA SER A 606 -2.78 24.28 10.76
C SER A 606 -4.09 24.04 10.00
N ALA A 607 -4.79 25.11 9.63
CA ALA A 607 -5.49 25.09 8.35
C ALA A 607 -4.41 25.38 7.27
N PRO A 608 -4.27 24.59 6.20
CA PRO A 608 -3.36 24.92 5.11
C PRO A 608 -3.83 26.23 4.47
N ASP A 609 -3.00 27.27 4.59
CA ASP A 609 -3.22 28.55 3.91
C ASP A 609 -3.02 28.31 2.40
N ASN A 610 -4.12 28.07 1.69
CA ASN A 610 -4.19 27.91 0.23
C ASN A 610 -4.05 29.28 -0.49
N SER A 611 -3.30 30.21 0.06
CA SER A 611 -2.94 31.47 -0.59
C SER A 611 -1.54 31.45 -1.21
N ALA A 612 -1.24 30.45 -2.06
CA ALA A 612 -0.18 30.61 -3.05
C ALA A 612 -0.69 31.56 -4.12
N ALA A 613 -0.21 32.81 -4.04
CA ALA A 613 -0.57 33.92 -4.89
C ALA A 613 -0.52 33.56 -6.38
N ALA A 614 -1.68 33.63 -7.03
CA ALA A 614 -1.72 33.73 -8.48
C ALA A 614 -0.94 35.00 -8.92
N PRO A 615 -0.09 34.94 -9.96
CA PRO A 615 0.58 36.13 -10.46
C PRO A 615 -0.45 37.09 -11.05
N THR A 616 -0.55 38.28 -10.47
CA THR A 616 -1.34 39.39 -11.01
C THR A 616 -0.71 39.87 -12.32
N GLY A 617 -1.10 39.23 -13.41
CA GLY A 617 -0.89 39.74 -14.75
C GLY A 617 -1.95 40.77 -15.10
N SER A 618 -1.61 42.06 -15.00
CA SER A 618 -2.44 43.14 -15.48
C SER A 618 -2.58 43.06 -17.01
N CYS A 619 -3.81 42.80 -17.45
CA CYS A 619 -4.16 42.90 -18.86
C CYS A 619 -4.36 44.38 -19.23
N PRO A 620 -3.74 44.93 -20.31
CA PRO A 620 -4.00 46.29 -20.77
C PRO A 620 -5.36 46.38 -21.44
N LYS A 621 -6.09 47.42 -21.08
CA LYS A 621 -7.40 47.82 -21.65
C LYS A 621 -7.39 47.82 -23.18
N CYS A 622 -8.20 46.99 -23.80
CA CYS A 622 -8.70 47.25 -25.14
C CYS A 622 -9.93 48.15 -25.08
N ASN A 623 -9.75 49.36 -25.54
CA ASN A 623 -10.77 50.35 -25.81
C ASN A 623 -11.27 50.10 -27.23
N CYS A 624 -12.53 49.71 -27.45
CA CYS A 624 -13.21 49.81 -28.74
C CYS A 624 -14.62 50.34 -28.44
N GLY A 625 -14.76 51.59 -28.76
CA GLY A 625 -16.06 52.27 -28.83
C GLY A 625 -16.71 52.07 -30.21
N SER A 626 -17.98 52.30 -30.20
CA SER A 626 -19.04 52.41 -31.20
C SER A 626 -19.71 51.11 -31.61
#